data_fc2468f3c1650953f468f198fff070fa
#
_entry.id   fc2468f3c1650953f468f198fff070fa
#
_cell.length_a   1.000
_cell.length_b   1.000
_cell.length_c   1.000
_cell.angle_alpha   90.00
_cell.angle_beta   90.00
_cell.angle_gamma   90.00
#
_symmetry.space_group_name_H-M   'P 1'
#
loop_
_entity.id
_entity.type
_entity.pdbx_description
1 polymer ?
#
loop_
_entity_poly.entity_id
_entity_poly.type
_entity_poly.pdbx_seq_one_letter_code
_entity_poly.pdbx_strand_id
1 'polypeptide(L)'
;MAKGYVIYNPLAGKGNAEEEAKLLQVVLDRELRYYDITRISNYAAFLSSMEEDDYLVIVGGDGTLNRFANDTQGIDIKQKVWYFPTGTGNDFARDVGEPENLVVITQQLKNLPSVEVKGKTYRFINAVGFGIDGYCCQVGDALRKIPNKEVNYTAIAIRGLLFRFQARNAVVTVDGEKYAYKKVWIAPTMYGKYYGGGMIPVPTQNRDSGKLSVMLFHGAGRLRTLWVFPSIFRGKHVKHKNMVAIHTGNEITVEFDRPTPLQIDGETILDVTRYTAKTAM
;
A
#
# COMPACT_ATOMS: atom_id res chain seq x y z
N MET A 1 2.33 7.76 34.90
CA MET A 1 1.24 7.87 33.93
C MET A 1 1.79 7.49 32.57
N ALA A 2 1.08 6.71 31.79
CA ALA A 2 1.46 6.32 30.43
C ALA A 2 1.62 7.56 29.53
N LYS A 3 2.70 7.62 28.77
CA LYS A 3 3.02 8.71 27.84
C LYS A 3 2.67 8.31 26.41
N GLY A 4 2.28 9.28 25.60
CA GLY A 4 2.08 9.07 24.17
C GLY A 4 3.29 9.52 23.36
N TYR A 5 3.82 8.62 22.53
CA TYR A 5 4.91 8.91 21.60
C TYR A 5 4.31 9.08 20.20
N VAL A 6 4.26 10.31 19.73
CA VAL A 6 3.65 10.66 18.43
C VAL A 6 4.73 10.75 17.38
N ILE A 7 4.70 9.82 16.41
CA ILE A 7 5.62 9.82 15.26
C ILE A 7 4.89 10.41 14.07
N TYR A 8 5.40 11.49 13.50
CA TYR A 8 4.85 12.13 12.31
C TYR A 8 5.87 12.21 11.17
N ASN A 9 5.38 12.27 9.95
CA ASN A 9 6.23 12.44 8.77
C ASN A 9 6.11 13.87 8.22
N PRO A 10 7.10 14.75 8.42
CA PRO A 10 7.03 16.14 7.96
C PRO A 10 6.99 16.26 6.43
N LEU A 11 7.35 15.19 5.70
CA LEU A 11 7.32 15.13 4.24
C LEU A 11 5.98 14.61 3.69
N ALA A 12 5.05 14.19 4.58
CA ALA A 12 3.73 13.70 4.17
C ALA A 12 2.73 14.85 3.96
N GLY A 13 1.71 14.57 3.14
CA GLY A 13 0.62 15.50 2.92
C GLY A 13 1.04 16.82 2.26
N LYS A 14 0.53 17.93 2.78
CA LYS A 14 0.80 19.30 2.30
C LYS A 14 1.86 20.03 3.13
N GLY A 15 2.65 19.31 3.94
CA GLY A 15 3.69 19.90 4.80
C GLY A 15 3.19 20.36 6.18
N ASN A 16 1.96 20.04 6.55
CA ASN A 16 1.33 20.40 7.84
C ASN A 16 1.24 19.21 8.81
N ALA A 17 1.96 18.12 8.55
CA ALA A 17 1.88 16.89 9.35
C ALA A 17 2.23 17.10 10.84
N GLU A 18 3.13 18.04 11.16
CA GLU A 18 3.44 18.37 12.55
C GLU A 18 2.29 19.10 13.23
N GLU A 19 1.62 20.03 12.53
CA GLU A 19 0.44 20.75 13.06
C GLU A 19 -0.71 19.77 13.29
N GLU A 20 -0.97 18.87 12.32
CA GLU A 20 -1.97 17.81 12.45
C GLU A 20 -1.66 16.87 13.62
N ALA A 21 -0.38 16.51 13.82
CA ALA A 21 0.04 15.72 14.98
C ALA A 21 -0.24 16.45 16.31
N LYS A 22 -0.01 17.76 16.38
CA LYS A 22 -0.28 18.57 17.58
C LYS A 22 -1.76 18.69 17.92
N LEU A 23 -2.67 18.52 16.95
CA LEU A 23 -4.10 18.47 17.24
C LEU A 23 -4.48 17.29 18.14
N LEU A 24 -3.70 16.21 18.13
CA LEU A 24 -3.91 15.08 19.05
C LEU A 24 -3.84 15.48 20.52
N GLN A 25 -3.10 16.55 20.87
CA GLN A 25 -3.04 17.04 22.25
C GLN A 25 -4.41 17.50 22.77
N VAL A 26 -5.29 17.95 21.87
CA VAL A 26 -6.66 18.37 22.21
C VAL A 26 -7.58 17.16 22.40
N VAL A 27 -7.30 16.06 21.67
CA VAL A 27 -8.11 14.85 21.67
C VAL A 27 -7.69 13.90 22.79
N LEU A 28 -6.37 13.84 23.06
CA LEU A 28 -5.78 12.95 24.04
C LEU A 28 -5.35 13.79 25.25
N ASP A 29 -6.07 13.70 26.35
CA ASP A 29 -5.75 14.38 27.64
C ASP A 29 -4.61 13.64 28.35
N ARG A 30 -3.41 13.65 27.75
CA ARG A 30 -2.20 12.96 28.23
C ARG A 30 -0.93 13.68 27.78
N GLU A 31 0.20 13.39 28.43
CA GLU A 31 1.53 13.86 27.99
C GLU A 31 1.86 13.26 26.63
N LEU A 32 2.03 14.08 25.59
CA LEU A 32 2.45 13.67 24.25
C LEU A 32 3.86 14.17 23.94
N ARG A 33 4.68 13.26 23.37
CA ARG A 33 6.03 13.55 22.87
C ARG A 33 6.08 13.35 21.38
N TYR A 34 6.55 14.34 20.64
CA TYR A 34 6.49 14.38 19.17
C TYR A 34 7.86 14.07 18.57
N TYR A 35 7.88 13.17 17.58
CA TYR A 35 9.08 12.70 16.93
C TYR A 35 8.91 12.73 15.40
N ASP A 36 9.86 13.34 14.72
CA ASP A 36 9.98 13.30 13.28
C ASP A 36 10.48 11.90 12.86
N ILE A 37 9.66 11.17 12.09
CA ILE A 37 9.98 9.81 11.61
C ILE A 37 11.27 9.75 10.80
N THR A 38 11.65 10.86 10.14
CA THR A 38 12.85 10.92 9.30
C THR A 38 14.14 10.98 10.12
N ARG A 39 14.04 11.32 11.41
CA ARG A 39 15.16 11.43 12.35
C ARG A 39 15.35 10.22 13.24
N ILE A 40 14.44 9.26 13.21
CA ILE A 40 14.57 8.02 13.98
C ILE A 40 15.45 7.06 13.18
N SER A 41 16.73 6.96 13.58
CA SER A 41 17.71 6.09 12.91
C SER A 41 17.75 4.66 13.47
N ASN A 42 17.26 4.45 14.70
CA ASN A 42 17.26 3.16 15.37
C ASN A 42 15.94 2.94 16.12
N TYR A 43 15.02 2.25 15.48
CA TYR A 43 13.70 1.96 16.08
C TYR A 43 13.79 1.00 17.26
N ALA A 44 14.73 0.05 17.29
CA ALA A 44 14.89 -0.85 18.42
C ALA A 44 15.27 -0.07 19.69
N ALA A 45 16.24 0.85 19.61
CA ALA A 45 16.61 1.71 20.72
C ALA A 45 15.47 2.68 21.10
N PHE A 46 14.79 3.26 20.12
CA PHE A 46 13.66 4.16 20.34
C PHE A 46 12.53 3.46 21.12
N LEU A 47 12.08 2.30 20.65
CA LEU A 47 11.01 1.54 21.28
C LEU A 47 11.41 0.99 22.66
N SER A 48 12.68 0.60 22.85
CA SER A 48 13.19 0.15 24.14
C SER A 48 13.30 1.27 25.18
N SER A 49 13.30 2.54 24.77
CA SER A 49 13.28 3.70 25.67
C SER A 49 11.89 4.03 26.22
N MET A 50 10.85 3.37 25.71
CA MET A 50 9.47 3.53 26.16
C MET A 50 9.15 2.50 27.24
N GLU A 51 8.31 2.89 28.18
CA GLU A 51 7.74 1.96 29.17
C GLU A 51 6.67 1.07 28.50
N GLU A 52 6.35 -0.06 29.13
CA GLU A 52 5.39 -1.01 28.57
C GLU A 52 3.96 -0.42 28.48
N ASP A 53 3.59 0.44 29.42
CA ASP A 53 2.29 1.13 29.47
C ASP A 53 2.21 2.35 28.51
N ASP A 54 3.35 2.79 27.96
CA ASP A 54 3.37 3.86 26.99
C ASP A 54 2.70 3.41 25.67
N TYR A 55 2.30 4.37 24.87
CA TYR A 55 1.69 4.05 23.58
C TYR A 55 2.29 4.88 22.44
N LEU A 56 2.27 4.29 21.25
CA LEU A 56 2.76 4.90 20.05
C LEU A 56 1.59 5.39 19.19
N VAL A 57 1.70 6.58 18.62
CA VAL A 57 0.75 7.11 17.65
C VAL A 57 1.50 7.42 16.35
N ILE A 58 1.11 6.78 15.26
CA ILE A 58 1.66 7.05 13.93
C ILE A 58 0.72 8.02 13.23
N VAL A 59 1.24 9.21 12.88
CA VAL A 59 0.49 10.26 12.17
C VAL A 59 0.98 10.38 10.75
N GLY A 60 0.09 10.15 9.79
CA GLY A 60 0.46 10.23 8.37
C GLY A 60 -0.49 9.48 7.46
N GLY A 61 -0.12 9.33 6.19
CA GLY A 61 -0.83 8.50 5.22
C GLY A 61 -0.28 7.07 5.15
N ASP A 62 -0.81 6.28 4.20
CA ASP A 62 -0.42 4.88 3.96
C ASP A 62 1.10 4.72 3.79
N GLY A 63 1.78 5.65 3.09
CA GLY A 63 3.24 5.60 2.92
C GLY A 63 4.01 5.75 4.23
N THR A 64 3.53 6.58 5.18
CA THR A 64 4.14 6.71 6.51
C THR A 64 3.98 5.42 7.30
N LEU A 65 2.80 4.83 7.27
CA LEU A 65 2.53 3.56 7.94
C LEU A 65 3.35 2.41 7.32
N ASN A 66 3.44 2.33 6.00
CA ASN A 66 4.28 1.34 5.31
C ASN A 66 5.76 1.48 5.69
N ARG A 67 6.29 2.70 5.70
CA ARG A 67 7.66 2.97 6.13
C ARG A 67 7.89 2.49 7.56
N PHE A 68 7.02 2.86 8.51
CA PHE A 68 7.11 2.39 9.88
C PHE A 68 7.11 0.85 9.97
N ALA A 69 6.21 0.18 9.23
CA ALA A 69 6.11 -1.27 9.19
C ALA A 69 7.39 -1.95 8.69
N ASN A 70 8.08 -1.35 7.71
CA ASN A 70 9.34 -1.87 7.17
C ASN A 70 10.53 -1.54 8.08
N ASP A 71 10.61 -0.32 8.63
CA ASP A 71 11.69 0.11 9.53
C ASP A 71 11.67 -0.64 10.88
N THR A 72 10.49 -1.18 11.27
CA THR A 72 10.32 -1.98 12.50
C THR A 72 10.24 -3.49 12.23
N GLN A 73 10.61 -3.94 11.03
CA GLN A 73 10.59 -5.37 10.70
C GLN A 73 11.52 -6.16 11.65
N GLY A 74 10.97 -7.22 12.26
CA GLY A 74 11.71 -8.06 13.22
C GLY A 74 11.83 -7.48 14.62
N ILE A 75 11.26 -6.31 14.91
CA ILE A 75 11.21 -5.74 16.25
C ILE A 75 9.89 -6.12 16.90
N ASP A 76 9.95 -6.68 18.11
CA ASP A 76 8.75 -6.94 18.93
C ASP A 76 8.29 -5.64 19.58
N ILE A 77 7.21 -5.06 19.05
CA ILE A 77 6.60 -3.84 19.58
C ILE A 77 5.63 -4.23 20.70
N LYS A 78 6.01 -3.95 21.95
CA LYS A 78 5.23 -4.26 23.15
C LYS A 78 4.13 -3.25 23.39
N GLN A 79 4.37 -2.00 23.02
CA GLN A 79 3.46 -0.88 23.21
C GLN A 79 2.22 -0.99 22.33
N LYS A 80 1.13 -0.41 22.80
CA LYS A 80 -0.08 -0.24 21.99
C LYS A 80 0.18 0.78 20.87
N VAL A 81 -0.07 0.40 19.64
CA VAL A 81 0.13 1.26 18.46
C VAL A 81 -1.20 1.77 17.93
N TRP A 82 -1.28 3.07 17.80
CA TRP A 82 -2.39 3.80 17.22
C TRP A 82 -1.98 4.39 15.86
N TYR A 83 -2.94 4.57 14.99
CA TYR A 83 -2.75 5.22 13.71
C TYR A 83 -3.76 6.37 13.56
N PHE A 84 -3.25 7.55 13.22
CA PHE A 84 -4.05 8.72 12.91
C PHE A 84 -3.84 9.07 11.43
N PRO A 85 -4.83 8.78 10.56
CA PRO A 85 -4.69 8.94 9.11
C PRO A 85 -4.83 10.40 8.70
N THR A 86 -3.76 10.99 8.18
CA THR A 86 -3.72 12.38 7.66
C THR A 86 -3.37 12.44 6.17
N GLY A 87 -3.31 11.28 5.51
CA GLY A 87 -3.03 11.17 4.08
C GLY A 87 -4.26 11.45 3.21
N THR A 88 -4.02 11.60 1.90
CA THR A 88 -5.10 11.84 0.91
C THR A 88 -5.90 10.56 0.60
N GLY A 89 -5.26 9.39 0.60
CA GLY A 89 -5.89 8.11 0.23
C GLY A 89 -6.50 7.39 1.43
N ASN A 90 -5.68 7.23 2.47
CA ASN A 90 -6.00 6.52 3.72
C ASN A 90 -6.68 5.16 3.47
N ASP A 91 -6.15 4.41 2.51
CA ASP A 91 -6.72 3.14 2.06
C ASP A 91 -6.70 2.09 3.17
N PHE A 92 -5.63 2.06 3.98
CA PHE A 92 -5.54 1.21 5.15
C PHE A 92 -6.61 1.57 6.21
N ALA A 93 -6.72 2.85 6.56
CA ALA A 93 -7.71 3.29 7.57
C ALA A 93 -9.15 3.02 7.11
N ARG A 94 -9.43 3.21 5.81
CA ARG A 94 -10.72 2.87 5.21
C ARG A 94 -11.02 1.36 5.28
N ASP A 95 -10.01 0.52 5.15
CA ASP A 95 -10.17 -0.93 5.20
C ASP A 95 -10.44 -1.43 6.63
N VAL A 96 -9.86 -0.79 7.64
CA VAL A 96 -10.11 -1.11 9.06
C VAL A 96 -11.34 -0.38 9.63
N GLY A 97 -12.04 0.41 8.81
CA GLY A 97 -13.32 1.02 9.18
C GLY A 97 -13.24 2.39 9.85
N GLU A 98 -12.04 3.01 9.94
CA GLU A 98 -11.82 4.27 10.67
C GLU A 98 -11.02 5.30 9.83
N PRO A 99 -11.59 5.77 8.69
CA PRO A 99 -10.84 6.59 7.73
C PRO A 99 -10.44 7.99 8.23
N GLU A 100 -11.08 8.48 9.29
CA GLU A 100 -10.87 9.83 9.81
C GLU A 100 -10.56 9.87 11.31
N ASN A 101 -10.54 8.70 11.97
CA ASN A 101 -10.38 8.59 13.41
C ASN A 101 -9.06 7.93 13.80
N LEU A 102 -8.70 8.10 15.07
CA LEU A 102 -7.59 7.41 15.71
C LEU A 102 -7.96 5.93 15.91
N VAL A 103 -7.22 5.02 15.29
CA VAL A 103 -7.50 3.58 15.32
C VAL A 103 -6.33 2.78 15.91
N VAL A 104 -6.63 1.76 16.71
CA VAL A 104 -5.63 0.81 17.21
C VAL A 104 -5.27 -0.18 16.11
N ILE A 105 -3.98 -0.28 15.81
CA ILE A 105 -3.46 -1.12 14.72
C ILE A 105 -2.39 -2.14 15.17
N THR A 106 -2.22 -2.33 16.48
CA THR A 106 -1.20 -3.22 17.04
C THR A 106 -1.23 -4.62 16.43
N GLN A 107 -2.43 -5.19 16.28
CA GLN A 107 -2.59 -6.54 15.74
C GLN A 107 -2.35 -6.59 14.22
N GLN A 108 -2.79 -5.57 13.51
CA GLN A 108 -2.60 -5.46 12.05
C GLN A 108 -1.11 -5.39 11.69
N LEU A 109 -0.29 -4.71 12.51
CA LEU A 109 1.17 -4.62 12.28
C LEU A 109 1.91 -5.93 12.51
N LYS A 110 1.40 -6.82 13.37
CA LYS A 110 2.03 -8.12 13.65
C LYS A 110 1.94 -9.08 12.46
N ASN A 111 0.85 -9.06 11.74
CA ASN A 111 0.48 -10.05 10.72
C ASN A 111 0.58 -9.50 9.29
N LEU A 112 1.48 -8.54 9.04
CA LEU A 112 1.66 -8.00 7.71
C LEU A 112 2.30 -9.02 6.76
N PRO A 113 1.79 -9.15 5.53
CA PRO A 113 2.39 -9.96 4.51
C PRO A 113 3.74 -9.39 4.06
N SER A 114 4.51 -10.22 3.42
CA SER A 114 5.80 -9.87 2.83
C SER A 114 5.79 -10.03 1.32
N VAL A 115 6.66 -9.29 0.65
CA VAL A 115 6.97 -9.46 -0.78
C VAL A 115 8.48 -9.54 -0.97
N GLU A 116 8.91 -10.56 -1.70
CA GLU A 116 10.28 -10.72 -2.14
C GLU A 116 10.41 -10.22 -3.58
N VAL A 117 11.36 -9.30 -3.79
CA VAL A 117 11.69 -8.74 -5.11
C VAL A 117 13.18 -8.40 -5.17
N LYS A 118 13.86 -8.82 -6.25
CA LYS A 118 15.30 -8.58 -6.45
C LYS A 118 16.16 -8.98 -5.24
N GLY A 119 15.83 -10.09 -4.56
CA GLY A 119 16.56 -10.61 -3.40
C GLY A 119 16.37 -9.78 -2.10
N LYS A 120 15.41 -8.87 -2.07
CA LYS A 120 15.04 -8.12 -0.87
C LYS A 120 13.61 -8.43 -0.49
N THR A 121 13.33 -8.42 0.82
CA THR A 121 12.00 -8.65 1.38
C THR A 121 11.49 -7.35 1.99
N TYR A 122 10.26 -7.00 1.63
CA TYR A 122 9.52 -5.84 2.15
C TYR A 122 8.21 -6.31 2.76
N ARG A 123 7.71 -5.59 3.75
CA ARG A 123 6.32 -5.69 4.21
C ARG A 123 5.43 -4.76 3.39
N PHE A 124 4.16 -5.14 3.24
CA PHE A 124 3.17 -4.26 2.64
C PHE A 124 1.87 -4.28 3.43
N ILE A 125 1.19 -3.13 3.46
CA ILE A 125 -0.03 -2.94 4.27
C ILE A 125 -1.30 -3.09 3.44
N ASN A 126 -1.29 -2.74 2.15
CA ASN A 126 -2.45 -2.77 1.28
C ASN A 126 -2.24 -3.67 0.05
N ALA A 127 -1.23 -3.38 -0.78
CA ALA A 127 -1.03 -4.10 -2.03
C ALA A 127 0.38 -3.97 -2.60
N VAL A 128 0.75 -4.98 -3.39
CA VAL A 128 1.90 -4.95 -4.28
C VAL A 128 1.46 -5.32 -5.70
N GLY A 129 1.97 -4.67 -6.73
CA GLY A 129 1.53 -5.04 -8.07
C GLY A 129 2.27 -4.42 -9.23
N PHE A 130 2.08 -5.09 -10.36
CA PHE A 130 2.56 -4.68 -11.67
C PHE A 130 1.46 -4.05 -12.49
N GLY A 131 1.85 -3.17 -13.39
CA GLY A 131 0.99 -2.71 -14.43
C GLY A 131 0.91 -1.20 -14.51
N ILE A 132 -0.28 -0.72 -14.87
CA ILE A 132 -0.53 0.72 -14.98
C ILE A 132 -0.36 1.44 -13.63
N ASP A 133 -0.56 0.75 -12.51
CA ASP A 133 -0.33 1.27 -11.16
C ASP A 133 1.16 1.54 -10.90
N GLY A 134 2.04 0.58 -11.18
CA GLY A 134 3.48 0.80 -11.08
C GLY A 134 3.98 1.90 -12.01
N TYR A 135 3.43 1.97 -13.24
CA TYR A 135 3.69 3.09 -14.15
C TYR A 135 3.24 4.44 -13.56
N CYS A 136 2.06 4.48 -12.94
CA CYS A 136 1.55 5.70 -12.31
C CYS A 136 2.44 6.15 -11.16
N CYS A 137 2.91 5.23 -10.32
CA CYS A 137 3.84 5.52 -9.24
C CYS A 137 5.16 6.07 -9.80
N GLN A 138 5.75 5.42 -10.80
CA GLN A 138 6.99 5.89 -11.45
C GLN A 138 6.86 7.32 -12.00
N VAL A 139 5.76 7.63 -12.70
CA VAL A 139 5.52 8.97 -13.24
C VAL A 139 5.26 9.96 -12.12
N GLY A 140 4.51 9.56 -11.09
CA GLY A 140 4.22 10.38 -9.91
C GLY A 140 5.50 10.77 -9.18
N ASP A 141 6.41 9.83 -8.96
CA ASP A 141 7.72 10.07 -8.32
C ASP A 141 8.58 11.05 -9.13
N ALA A 142 8.56 10.93 -10.46
CA ALA A 142 9.26 11.88 -11.33
C ALA A 142 8.66 13.30 -11.25
N LEU A 143 7.33 13.42 -11.17
CA LEU A 143 6.65 14.70 -11.07
C LEU A 143 6.84 15.36 -9.70
N ARG A 144 6.87 14.61 -8.60
CA ARG A 144 7.14 15.13 -7.25
C ARG A 144 8.51 15.80 -7.10
N LYS A 145 9.48 15.43 -7.96
CA LYS A 145 10.80 16.08 -7.99
C LYS A 145 10.77 17.49 -8.60
N ILE A 146 9.68 17.88 -9.26
CA ILE A 146 9.50 19.19 -9.86
C ILE A 146 8.81 20.10 -8.85
N PRO A 147 9.41 21.22 -8.41
CA PRO A 147 8.81 22.14 -7.46
C PRO A 147 7.39 22.59 -7.90
N ASN A 148 6.47 22.66 -6.96
CA ASN A 148 5.08 23.13 -7.16
C ASN A 148 4.26 22.32 -8.18
N LYS A 149 4.67 21.08 -8.50
CA LYS A 149 3.94 20.22 -9.42
C LYS A 149 2.98 19.31 -8.66
N GLU A 150 1.69 19.51 -8.85
CA GLU A 150 0.69 18.58 -8.34
C GLU A 150 0.65 17.28 -9.15
N VAL A 151 0.49 16.15 -8.47
CA VAL A 151 0.42 14.82 -9.08
C VAL A 151 -1.04 14.39 -9.20
N ASN A 152 -1.56 14.35 -10.42
CA ASN A 152 -2.89 13.82 -10.70
C ASN A 152 -2.78 12.37 -11.23
N TYR A 153 -2.89 11.40 -10.34
CA TYR A 153 -2.76 9.98 -10.67
C TYR A 153 -3.83 9.50 -11.68
N THR A 154 -5.04 10.04 -11.63
CA THR A 154 -6.09 9.71 -12.60
C THR A 154 -5.72 10.14 -14.02
N ALA A 155 -5.21 11.35 -14.18
CA ALA A 155 -4.74 11.85 -15.48
C ALA A 155 -3.53 11.04 -15.99
N ILE A 156 -2.60 10.66 -15.11
CA ILE A 156 -1.46 9.79 -15.43
C ILE A 156 -1.96 8.42 -15.91
N ALA A 157 -2.91 7.80 -15.21
CA ALA A 157 -3.47 6.51 -15.56
C ALA A 157 -4.18 6.55 -16.94
N ILE A 158 -5.03 7.55 -17.17
CA ILE A 158 -5.73 7.72 -18.45
C ILE A 158 -4.72 7.89 -19.60
N ARG A 159 -3.76 8.81 -19.45
CA ARG A 159 -2.73 9.04 -20.46
C ARG A 159 -1.83 7.82 -20.65
N GLY A 160 -1.51 7.11 -19.56
CA GLY A 160 -0.77 5.85 -19.60
C GLY A 160 -1.50 4.79 -20.40
N LEU A 161 -2.77 4.53 -20.08
CA LEU A 161 -3.61 3.56 -20.78
C LEU A 161 -3.78 3.89 -22.27
N LEU A 162 -3.92 5.16 -22.61
CA LEU A 162 -4.12 5.56 -24.00
C LEU A 162 -2.84 5.50 -24.86
N PHE A 163 -1.69 5.97 -24.32
CA PHE A 163 -0.57 6.30 -25.19
C PHE A 163 0.78 5.69 -24.76
N ARG A 164 1.00 5.42 -23.47
CA ARG A 164 2.33 5.16 -22.94
C ARG A 164 2.54 3.73 -22.46
N PHE A 165 1.63 3.24 -21.63
CA PHE A 165 1.75 1.89 -21.09
C PHE A 165 1.33 0.84 -22.15
N GLN A 166 2.07 -0.26 -22.19
CA GLN A 166 1.75 -1.42 -23.02
C GLN A 166 1.47 -2.61 -22.11
N ALA A 167 0.32 -3.25 -22.32
CA ALA A 167 -0.01 -4.47 -21.61
C ALA A 167 1.07 -5.55 -21.80
N ARG A 168 1.28 -6.35 -20.77
CA ARG A 168 2.28 -7.43 -20.70
C ARG A 168 1.60 -8.80 -20.73
N ASN A 169 2.35 -9.83 -21.08
CA ASN A 169 1.90 -11.17 -20.76
C ASN A 169 2.42 -11.53 -19.37
N ALA A 170 1.63 -12.30 -18.63
CA ALA A 170 1.94 -12.67 -17.27
C ALA A 170 1.74 -14.16 -17.02
N VAL A 171 2.56 -14.72 -16.15
CA VAL A 171 2.33 -15.99 -15.48
C VAL A 171 2.12 -15.68 -13.99
N VAL A 172 1.03 -16.18 -13.44
CA VAL A 172 0.71 -16.06 -12.02
C VAL A 172 0.72 -17.44 -11.41
N THR A 173 1.46 -17.62 -10.33
CA THR A 173 1.47 -18.87 -9.55
C THR A 173 0.85 -18.59 -8.20
N VAL A 174 -0.18 -19.35 -7.83
CA VAL A 174 -0.88 -19.25 -6.54
C VAL A 174 -0.83 -20.59 -5.86
N ASP A 175 -0.17 -20.67 -4.71
CA ASP A 175 0.02 -21.91 -3.93
C ASP A 175 0.50 -23.09 -4.81
N GLY A 176 1.40 -22.78 -5.78
CA GLY A 176 1.97 -23.76 -6.71
C GLY A 176 1.22 -23.93 -8.04
N GLU A 177 -0.03 -23.51 -8.14
CA GLU A 177 -0.84 -23.60 -9.36
C GLU A 177 -0.56 -22.43 -10.31
N LYS A 178 -0.31 -22.71 -11.60
CA LYS A 178 0.11 -21.70 -12.60
C LYS A 178 -1.02 -21.33 -13.55
N TYR A 179 -1.14 -20.04 -13.79
CA TYR A 179 -2.11 -19.42 -14.69
C TYR A 179 -1.39 -18.46 -15.64
N ALA A 180 -1.66 -18.57 -16.95
CA ALA A 180 -1.06 -17.70 -17.97
C ALA A 180 -2.08 -16.72 -18.55
N TYR A 181 -1.69 -15.45 -18.63
CA TYR A 181 -2.56 -14.37 -19.12
C TYR A 181 -1.85 -13.55 -20.19
N LYS A 182 -2.60 -13.17 -21.21
CA LYS A 182 -2.14 -12.27 -22.27
C LYS A 182 -2.74 -10.88 -22.08
N LYS A 183 -1.98 -9.85 -22.48
CA LYS A 183 -2.41 -8.45 -22.43
C LYS A 183 -2.89 -8.03 -21.03
N VAL A 184 -2.07 -8.25 -20.02
CA VAL A 184 -2.34 -7.81 -18.65
C VAL A 184 -2.04 -6.32 -18.53
N TRP A 185 -3.01 -5.55 -18.08
CA TRP A 185 -2.91 -4.10 -17.88
C TRP A 185 -2.55 -3.74 -16.46
N ILE A 186 -3.02 -4.53 -15.51
CA ILE A 186 -2.76 -4.36 -14.07
C ILE A 186 -2.86 -5.72 -13.37
N ALA A 187 -1.99 -5.97 -12.41
CA ALA A 187 -1.95 -7.20 -11.64
C ALA A 187 -1.57 -6.92 -10.17
N PRO A 188 -2.46 -6.28 -9.37
CA PRO A 188 -2.22 -6.08 -7.96
C PRO A 188 -2.48 -7.37 -7.17
N THR A 189 -1.56 -7.71 -6.26
CA THR A 189 -1.78 -8.65 -5.17
C THR A 189 -2.19 -7.87 -3.94
N MET A 190 -3.41 -8.12 -3.48
CA MET A 190 -4.09 -7.40 -2.43
C MET A 190 -3.97 -8.14 -1.10
N TYR A 191 -3.67 -7.41 -0.04
CA TYR A 191 -3.87 -7.80 1.35
C TYR A 191 -5.03 -7.01 1.97
N GLY A 192 -5.06 -5.71 1.78
CA GLY A 192 -6.20 -4.86 2.07
C GLY A 192 -7.24 -4.88 0.95
N LYS A 193 -8.42 -4.33 1.22
CA LYS A 193 -9.51 -4.18 0.26
C LYS A 193 -9.32 -3.00 -0.67
N TYR A 194 -8.69 -1.93 -0.17
CA TYR A 194 -8.49 -0.67 -0.89
C TYR A 194 -7.01 -0.44 -1.18
N TYR A 195 -6.70 0.21 -2.31
CA TYR A 195 -5.40 0.75 -2.63
C TYR A 195 -5.50 1.84 -3.71
N GLY A 196 -4.42 2.63 -3.87
CA GLY A 196 -4.32 3.65 -4.92
C GLY A 196 -5.39 4.74 -4.84
N GLY A 197 -5.83 5.09 -3.63
CA GLY A 197 -6.81 6.14 -3.37
C GLY A 197 -8.26 5.67 -3.55
N GLY A 198 -8.58 4.45 -3.11
CA GLY A 198 -9.94 3.92 -3.05
C GLY A 198 -10.33 2.96 -4.17
N MET A 199 -9.40 2.47 -4.97
CA MET A 199 -9.67 1.33 -5.86
C MET A 199 -9.97 0.08 -5.06
N ILE A 200 -10.89 -0.75 -5.57
CA ILE A 200 -11.34 -2.01 -4.97
C ILE A 200 -11.10 -3.15 -5.97
N PRO A 201 -9.85 -3.61 -6.18
CA PRO A 201 -9.54 -4.62 -7.19
C PRO A 201 -10.20 -5.97 -6.93
N VAL A 202 -10.26 -6.35 -5.66
CA VAL A 202 -10.90 -7.58 -5.19
C VAL A 202 -11.96 -7.22 -4.17
N PRO A 203 -13.24 -7.07 -4.58
CA PRO A 203 -14.31 -6.63 -3.66
C PRO A 203 -14.54 -7.57 -2.47
N THR A 204 -14.19 -8.85 -2.64
CA THR A 204 -14.30 -9.91 -1.61
C THR A 204 -13.05 -10.02 -0.73
N GLN A 205 -12.00 -9.22 -0.99
CA GLN A 205 -10.80 -9.23 -0.15
C GLN A 205 -11.13 -8.82 1.27
N ASN A 206 -10.63 -9.60 2.20
CA ASN A 206 -10.72 -9.34 3.63
C ASN A 206 -9.36 -9.62 4.27
N ARG A 207 -8.79 -8.60 4.87
CA ARG A 207 -7.51 -8.63 5.62
C ARG A 207 -7.51 -9.68 6.72
N ASP A 208 -8.63 -9.87 7.42
CA ASP A 208 -8.76 -10.81 8.52
C ASP A 208 -8.77 -12.28 8.07
N SER A 209 -8.96 -12.54 6.77
CA SER A 209 -8.86 -13.90 6.22
C SER A 209 -7.44 -14.47 6.28
N GLY A 210 -6.42 -13.63 6.48
CA GLY A 210 -5.02 -13.99 6.42
C GLY A 210 -4.54 -14.45 5.04
N LYS A 211 -5.34 -14.23 3.98
CA LYS A 211 -5.00 -14.61 2.60
C LYS A 211 -4.74 -13.41 1.72
N LEU A 212 -3.96 -13.63 0.66
CA LEU A 212 -3.73 -12.69 -0.41
C LEU A 212 -4.64 -13.00 -1.59
N SER A 213 -5.02 -11.96 -2.35
CA SER A 213 -5.72 -12.17 -3.63
C SER A 213 -5.08 -11.34 -4.73
N VAL A 214 -4.77 -11.96 -5.85
CA VAL A 214 -4.29 -11.27 -7.06
C VAL A 214 -5.45 -11.07 -8.02
N MET A 215 -5.60 -9.84 -8.52
CA MET A 215 -6.53 -9.52 -9.60
C MET A 215 -5.76 -9.24 -10.88
N LEU A 216 -6.19 -9.82 -12.00
CA LEU A 216 -5.62 -9.55 -13.31
C LEU A 216 -6.68 -8.91 -14.19
N PHE A 217 -6.36 -7.72 -14.71
CA PHE A 217 -7.15 -7.07 -15.74
C PHE A 217 -6.46 -7.32 -17.08
N HIS A 218 -7.03 -8.18 -17.93
CA HIS A 218 -6.33 -8.77 -19.07
C HIS A 218 -7.20 -8.92 -20.33
N GLY A 219 -6.58 -9.35 -21.42
CA GLY A 219 -7.27 -9.82 -22.65
C GLY A 219 -7.91 -8.73 -23.51
N ALA A 220 -8.04 -7.50 -23.03
CA ALA A 220 -8.71 -6.43 -23.72
C ALA A 220 -7.75 -5.45 -24.41
N GLY A 221 -8.24 -4.75 -25.45
CA GLY A 221 -7.55 -3.61 -26.04
C GLY A 221 -7.72 -2.34 -25.20
N ARG A 222 -6.92 -1.30 -25.52
CA ARG A 222 -6.85 -0.02 -24.78
C ARG A 222 -8.21 0.63 -24.52
N LEU A 223 -9.01 0.81 -25.56
CA LEU A 223 -10.30 1.51 -25.46
C LEU A 223 -11.28 0.77 -24.53
N ARG A 224 -11.34 -0.56 -24.65
CA ARG A 224 -12.20 -1.37 -23.79
C ARG A 224 -11.71 -1.37 -22.35
N THR A 225 -10.39 -1.42 -22.14
CA THR A 225 -9.78 -1.30 -20.82
C THR A 225 -10.11 0.05 -20.20
N LEU A 226 -9.92 1.15 -20.93
CA LEU A 226 -10.23 2.51 -20.45
C LEU A 226 -11.71 2.68 -20.07
N TRP A 227 -12.61 2.05 -20.81
CA TRP A 227 -14.04 2.11 -20.53
C TRP A 227 -14.44 1.33 -19.27
N VAL A 228 -13.83 0.16 -19.03
CA VAL A 228 -14.16 -0.69 -17.87
C VAL A 228 -13.39 -0.27 -16.63
N PHE A 229 -12.13 0.19 -16.78
CA PHE A 229 -11.21 0.46 -15.65
C PHE A 229 -11.80 1.37 -14.56
N PRO A 230 -12.52 2.48 -14.85
CA PRO A 230 -13.09 3.32 -13.78
C PRO A 230 -14.07 2.58 -12.86
N SER A 231 -14.65 1.47 -13.31
CA SER A 231 -15.55 0.66 -12.48
C SER A 231 -14.83 -0.06 -11.32
N ILE A 232 -13.48 -0.07 -11.30
CA ILE A 232 -12.67 -0.62 -10.21
C ILE A 232 -12.90 0.10 -8.89
N PHE A 233 -13.17 1.43 -8.91
CA PHE A 233 -13.49 2.21 -7.72
C PHE A 233 -14.82 1.82 -7.04
N ARG A 234 -15.65 1.07 -7.75
CA ARG A 234 -16.93 0.56 -7.25
C ARG A 234 -16.95 -0.97 -7.16
N GLY A 235 -15.82 -1.63 -7.43
CA GLY A 235 -15.73 -3.09 -7.48
C GLY A 235 -16.57 -3.74 -8.59
N LYS A 236 -17.10 -2.96 -9.56
CA LYS A 236 -18.01 -3.47 -10.59
C LYS A 236 -17.29 -4.12 -11.78
N HIS A 237 -15.98 -3.90 -11.94
CA HIS A 237 -15.14 -4.50 -12.99
C HIS A 237 -15.15 -6.04 -12.96
N VAL A 238 -15.36 -6.65 -11.78
CA VAL A 238 -15.41 -8.12 -11.62
C VAL A 238 -16.55 -8.79 -12.39
N LYS A 239 -17.55 -8.01 -12.86
CA LYS A 239 -18.62 -8.51 -13.74
C LYS A 239 -18.10 -8.88 -15.13
N HIS A 240 -16.97 -8.32 -15.53
CA HIS A 240 -16.35 -8.58 -16.84
C HIS A 240 -15.40 -9.79 -16.77
N LYS A 241 -15.96 -10.98 -16.56
CA LYS A 241 -15.21 -12.24 -16.36
C LYS A 241 -14.23 -12.61 -17.48
N ASN A 242 -14.41 -12.07 -18.67
CA ASN A 242 -13.50 -12.25 -19.81
C ASN A 242 -12.32 -11.26 -19.81
N MET A 243 -12.29 -10.32 -18.86
CA MET A 243 -11.24 -9.30 -18.70
C MET A 243 -10.65 -9.28 -17.30
N VAL A 244 -11.32 -9.90 -16.33
CA VAL A 244 -10.91 -9.88 -14.93
C VAL A 244 -10.86 -11.30 -14.39
N ALA A 245 -9.70 -11.71 -13.92
CA ALA A 245 -9.49 -12.94 -13.17
C ALA A 245 -9.02 -12.60 -11.76
N ILE A 246 -9.44 -13.38 -10.78
CA ILE A 246 -9.05 -13.25 -9.37
C ILE A 246 -8.67 -14.63 -8.85
N HIS A 247 -7.52 -14.70 -8.18
CA HIS A 247 -7.05 -15.89 -7.50
C HIS A 247 -6.66 -15.53 -6.07
N THR A 248 -6.93 -16.43 -5.13
CA THR A 248 -6.67 -16.23 -3.70
C THR A 248 -5.84 -17.38 -3.16
N GLY A 249 -4.81 -17.06 -2.38
CA GLY A 249 -3.89 -18.05 -1.79
C GLY A 249 -3.00 -17.45 -0.71
N ASN A 250 -2.05 -18.24 -0.23
CA ASN A 250 -1.09 -17.83 0.80
C ASN A 250 0.23 -17.35 0.18
N GLU A 251 0.60 -17.92 -0.95
CA GLU A 251 1.78 -17.52 -1.71
C GLU A 251 1.39 -17.19 -3.16
N ILE A 252 1.70 -15.99 -3.61
CA ILE A 252 1.39 -15.51 -4.95
C ILE A 252 2.66 -14.98 -5.60
N THR A 253 3.05 -15.62 -6.71
CA THR A 253 4.13 -15.14 -7.58
C THR A 253 3.52 -14.57 -8.86
N VAL A 254 3.96 -13.37 -9.24
CA VAL A 254 3.58 -12.74 -10.52
C VAL A 254 4.83 -12.48 -11.34
N GLU A 255 4.84 -13.00 -12.56
CA GLU A 255 5.94 -12.85 -13.53
C GLU A 255 5.42 -12.17 -14.80
N PHE A 256 6.03 -11.05 -15.19
CA PHE A 256 5.77 -10.37 -16.46
C PHE A 256 6.83 -10.70 -17.49
N ASP A 257 6.45 -10.78 -18.77
CA ASP A 257 7.33 -11.14 -19.90
C ASP A 257 8.45 -10.12 -20.18
N ARG A 258 8.45 -8.97 -19.50
CA ARG A 258 9.48 -7.94 -19.59
C ARG A 258 9.50 -7.02 -18.38
N PRO A 259 10.64 -6.34 -18.11
CA PRO A 259 10.77 -5.42 -16.99
C PRO A 259 9.64 -4.38 -16.97
N THR A 260 9.05 -4.19 -15.81
CA THR A 260 7.94 -3.28 -15.57
C THR A 260 8.11 -2.66 -14.18
N PRO A 261 7.77 -1.40 -13.96
CA PRO A 261 7.75 -0.84 -12.62
C PRO A 261 6.80 -1.62 -11.72
N LEU A 262 7.30 -2.01 -10.55
CA LEU A 262 6.53 -2.60 -9.46
C LEU A 262 6.19 -1.49 -8.47
N GLN A 263 4.98 -1.50 -7.93
CA GLN A 263 4.63 -0.70 -6.77
C GLN A 263 4.43 -1.57 -5.54
N ILE A 264 4.85 -1.09 -4.36
CA ILE A 264 4.58 -1.67 -3.03
C ILE A 264 4.00 -0.54 -2.19
N ASP A 265 2.70 -0.56 -1.90
CA ASP A 265 1.98 0.52 -1.19
C ASP A 265 2.30 1.93 -1.69
N GLY A 266 2.51 2.07 -3.01
CA GLY A 266 2.83 3.34 -3.66
C GLY A 266 4.33 3.63 -3.87
N GLU A 267 5.24 2.87 -3.26
CA GLU A 267 6.68 2.97 -3.50
C GLU A 267 7.08 2.20 -4.76
N THR A 268 7.93 2.80 -5.60
CA THR A 268 8.28 2.24 -6.91
C THR A 268 9.62 1.50 -6.89
N ILE A 269 9.63 0.27 -7.41
CA ILE A 269 10.86 -0.47 -7.75
C ILE A 269 10.90 -0.66 -9.27
N LEU A 270 11.96 -0.16 -9.90
CA LEU A 270 12.12 -0.22 -11.36
C LEU A 270 12.71 -1.57 -11.82
N ASP A 271 12.50 -1.87 -13.11
CA ASP A 271 13.11 -3.00 -13.81
C ASP A 271 12.87 -4.36 -13.13
N VAL A 272 11.62 -4.61 -12.75
CA VAL A 272 11.20 -5.86 -12.11
C VAL A 272 10.45 -6.71 -13.12
N THR A 273 10.76 -8.01 -13.17
CA THR A 273 10.00 -9.00 -13.96
C THR A 273 9.23 -9.98 -13.10
N ARG A 274 9.60 -10.11 -11.81
CA ARG A 274 8.99 -11.08 -10.90
C ARG A 274 8.99 -10.57 -9.46
N TYR A 275 7.91 -10.86 -8.75
CA TYR A 275 7.86 -10.81 -7.29
C TYR A 275 7.12 -12.01 -6.73
N THR A 276 7.35 -12.34 -5.47
CA THR A 276 6.60 -13.34 -4.71
C THR A 276 6.09 -12.71 -3.43
N ALA A 277 4.77 -12.66 -3.27
CA ALA A 277 4.10 -12.18 -2.06
C ALA A 277 3.66 -13.38 -1.21
N LYS A 278 3.82 -13.28 0.12
CA LYS A 278 3.46 -14.33 1.08
C LYS A 278 2.69 -13.73 2.26
N THR A 279 1.72 -14.46 2.75
CA THR A 279 1.06 -14.14 4.02
C THR A 279 2.06 -14.19 5.18
N ALA A 280 1.76 -13.54 6.30
CA ALA A 280 2.49 -13.78 7.54
C ALA A 280 2.35 -15.25 7.94
N MET A 281 3.45 -15.85 8.36
CA MET A 281 3.48 -17.20 8.92
C MET A 281 2.98 -17.18 10.35
#